data_89c46080632e7c456e394d7eb24190a1
#
_entry.id   89c46080632e7c456e394d7eb24190a1
#
_cell.length_a   1.000
_cell.length_b   1.000
_cell.length_c   1.000
_cell.angle_alpha   90.00
_cell.angle_beta   90.00
_cell.angle_gamma   90.00
#
_symmetry.space_group_name_H-M   'P 1'
#
loop_
_entity.id
_entity.type
_entity.pdbx_description
1 polymer ?
#
loop_
_entity_poly.entity_id
_entity_poly.type
_entity_poly.pdbx_seq_one_letter_code
_entity_poly.pdbx_strand_id
1 'polypeptide(L)'
;MTSIHQRLQAASAQNTSLLQTISETEYSVAAYQQANQHISSLKKDIADQEKKLAELNRHVDREYADHKKFRDSHMKRLAFKLGGKKEKFQADASREEQEWLDAVATQLKTKQGLEHLNANLADATKTSSEFQGVVELHTHAKKELDSLYKSIFDGPTPEILEEDERERAVATAENNYNNIAAHLSTEKQTRDILTEAEKHLVRALSDIADADSSATMDMWGVGGSFAEMAEHSALSRCQQQVSQVEQLISQAQRVQPVVQKIGDMRVAQMNFMSNMVFDNIFSDMHMRERIQESWKQLKAAQTGLQRELGASDRRRDDIRKDLDVLQAILDKKRVELQDCRKAAFERIASLPEYSDEPPSYT
;
A
#
# COMPACT_ATOMS: atom_id res chain seq x y z
N MET A 1 -49.52 25.47 -20.66
CA MET A 1 -48.72 24.25 -20.56
C MET A 1 -47.53 24.40 -21.49
N THR A 2 -46.29 24.36 -20.97
CA THR A 2 -45.07 24.40 -21.77
C THR A 2 -45.02 23.16 -22.64
N SER A 3 -44.83 23.29 -23.95
CA SER A 3 -44.84 22.18 -24.88
C SER A 3 -43.72 21.20 -24.50
N ILE A 4 -43.94 19.89 -24.68
CA ILE A 4 -42.93 18.84 -24.46
C ILE A 4 -41.64 19.21 -25.18
N HIS A 5 -41.74 19.83 -26.35
CA HIS A 5 -40.60 20.31 -27.13
C HIS A 5 -39.73 21.33 -26.37
N GLN A 6 -40.35 22.31 -25.72
CA GLN A 6 -39.62 23.32 -24.91
C GLN A 6 -38.97 22.73 -23.67
N ARG A 7 -39.64 21.74 -23.04
CA ARG A 7 -39.04 21.01 -21.88
C ARG A 7 -37.83 20.19 -22.31
N LEU A 8 -37.90 19.55 -23.46
CA LEU A 8 -36.79 18.77 -24.01
C LEU A 8 -35.60 19.63 -24.40
N GLN A 9 -35.84 20.77 -25.04
CA GLN A 9 -34.79 21.69 -25.44
C GLN A 9 -34.09 22.30 -24.23
N ALA A 10 -34.83 22.66 -23.19
CA ALA A 10 -34.29 23.14 -21.91
C ALA A 10 -33.50 22.03 -21.16
N ALA A 11 -33.99 20.78 -21.23
CA ALA A 11 -33.37 19.62 -20.59
C ALA A 11 -32.10 19.17 -21.29
N SER A 12 -31.92 19.40 -22.58
CA SER A 12 -30.79 18.94 -23.37
C SER A 12 -29.44 19.47 -22.84
N ALA A 13 -29.34 20.77 -22.58
CA ALA A 13 -28.11 21.38 -22.03
C ALA A 13 -27.77 20.86 -20.62
N GLN A 14 -28.76 20.72 -19.75
CA GLN A 14 -28.61 20.17 -18.40
C GLN A 14 -28.19 18.71 -18.47
N ASN A 15 -28.80 17.91 -19.34
CA ASN A 15 -28.48 16.51 -19.56
C ASN A 15 -27.02 16.33 -20.00
N THR A 16 -26.53 17.12 -20.96
CA THR A 16 -25.13 17.06 -21.42
C THR A 16 -24.16 17.39 -20.32
N SER A 17 -24.41 18.43 -19.52
CA SER A 17 -23.55 18.80 -18.39
C SER A 17 -23.50 17.72 -17.32
N LEU A 18 -24.64 17.11 -16.99
CA LEU A 18 -24.72 16.04 -15.99
C LEU A 18 -24.00 14.78 -16.45
N LEU A 19 -24.17 14.37 -17.72
CA LEU A 19 -23.47 13.21 -18.29
C LEU A 19 -21.96 13.41 -18.33
N GLN A 20 -21.49 14.62 -18.63
CA GLN A 20 -20.07 14.95 -18.58
C GLN A 20 -19.52 14.82 -17.15
N THR A 21 -20.20 15.41 -16.18
CA THR A 21 -19.80 15.31 -14.75
C THR A 21 -19.75 13.87 -14.29
N ILE A 22 -20.74 13.05 -14.66
CA ILE A 22 -20.76 11.61 -14.31
C ILE A 22 -19.55 10.90 -14.93
N SER A 23 -19.25 11.17 -16.21
CA SER A 23 -18.10 10.56 -16.89
C SER A 23 -16.78 10.91 -16.24
N GLU A 24 -16.57 12.18 -15.90
CA GLU A 24 -15.33 12.65 -15.27
C GLU A 24 -15.13 12.12 -13.86
N THR A 25 -16.20 11.74 -13.17
CA THR A 25 -16.16 11.30 -11.76
C THR A 25 -16.38 9.80 -11.57
N GLU A 26 -16.56 9.04 -12.62
CA GLU A 26 -17.01 7.64 -12.57
C GLU A 26 -16.05 6.71 -11.84
N TYR A 27 -14.73 6.92 -11.98
CA TYR A 27 -13.69 6.13 -11.32
C TYR A 27 -13.73 6.24 -9.78
N SER A 28 -14.35 7.30 -9.26
CA SER A 28 -14.24 7.68 -7.85
C SER A 28 -14.85 6.65 -6.89
N VAL A 29 -15.95 6.00 -7.29
CA VAL A 29 -16.66 5.03 -6.42
C VAL A 29 -15.77 3.82 -6.11
N ALA A 30 -15.13 3.25 -7.14
CA ALA A 30 -14.24 2.11 -6.97
C ALA A 30 -12.96 2.51 -6.23
N ALA A 31 -12.39 3.68 -6.54
CA ALA A 31 -11.20 4.21 -5.86
C ALA A 31 -11.46 4.46 -4.36
N TYR A 32 -12.61 5.02 -4.02
CA TYR A 32 -13.02 5.24 -2.63
C TYR A 32 -13.17 3.92 -1.84
N GLN A 33 -13.81 2.92 -2.45
CA GLN A 33 -13.96 1.60 -1.82
C GLN A 33 -12.60 0.94 -1.54
N GLN A 34 -11.67 1.01 -2.49
CA GLN A 34 -10.32 0.46 -2.31
C GLN A 34 -9.54 1.22 -1.23
N ALA A 35 -9.61 2.55 -1.22
CA ALA A 35 -8.98 3.36 -0.18
C ALA A 35 -9.48 2.96 1.22
N ASN A 36 -10.78 2.73 1.39
CA ASN A 36 -11.35 2.28 2.65
C ASN A 36 -10.94 0.85 3.04
N GLN A 37 -10.81 -0.06 2.08
CA GLN A 37 -10.28 -1.41 2.34
C GLN A 37 -8.82 -1.35 2.79
N HIS A 38 -8.01 -0.49 2.16
CA HIS A 38 -6.62 -0.26 2.55
C HIS A 38 -6.52 0.32 3.96
N ILE A 39 -7.33 1.33 4.30
CA ILE A 39 -7.43 1.90 5.66
C ILE A 39 -7.78 0.81 6.67
N SER A 40 -8.73 -0.07 6.34
CA SER A 40 -9.11 -1.18 7.22
C SER A 40 -7.95 -2.15 7.47
N SER A 41 -7.18 -2.48 6.42
CA SER A 41 -5.97 -3.32 6.54
C SER A 41 -4.91 -2.65 7.40
N LEU A 42 -4.62 -1.35 7.16
CA LEU A 42 -3.64 -0.60 7.95
C LEU A 42 -4.03 -0.53 9.43
N LYS A 43 -5.30 -0.30 9.76
CA LYS A 43 -5.80 -0.30 11.14
C LYS A 43 -5.58 -1.65 11.82
N LYS A 44 -5.78 -2.75 11.10
CA LYS A 44 -5.50 -4.09 11.62
C LYS A 44 -4.01 -4.29 11.89
N ASP A 45 -3.16 -3.92 10.91
CA ASP A 45 -1.70 -4.04 11.04
C ASP A 45 -1.17 -3.18 12.22
N ILE A 46 -1.73 -1.97 12.42
CA ILE A 46 -1.41 -1.10 13.57
C ILE A 46 -1.79 -1.80 14.88
N ALA A 47 -2.99 -2.33 14.99
CA ALA A 47 -3.43 -3.01 16.21
C ALA A 47 -2.56 -4.24 16.54
N ASP A 48 -2.14 -5.01 15.54
CA ASP A 48 -1.25 -6.15 15.71
C ASP A 48 0.16 -5.70 16.15
N GLN A 49 0.68 -4.60 15.57
CA GLN A 49 1.97 -4.01 15.97
C GLN A 49 1.93 -3.38 17.38
N GLU A 50 0.84 -2.72 17.75
CA GLU A 50 0.64 -2.18 19.11
C GLU A 50 0.65 -3.29 20.16
N LYS A 51 -0.04 -4.40 19.88
CA LYS A 51 -0.03 -5.57 20.75
C LYS A 51 1.39 -6.13 20.90
N LYS A 52 2.11 -6.29 19.79
CA LYS A 52 3.51 -6.73 19.80
C LYS A 52 4.40 -5.77 20.56
N LEU A 53 4.23 -4.45 20.39
CA LEU A 53 4.98 -3.44 21.13
C LEU A 53 4.72 -3.52 22.64
N ALA A 54 3.46 -3.75 23.04
CA ALA A 54 3.11 -3.94 24.46
C ALA A 54 3.79 -5.19 25.07
N GLU A 55 3.91 -6.27 24.32
CA GLU A 55 4.64 -7.48 24.74
C GLU A 55 6.15 -7.21 24.84
N LEU A 56 6.73 -6.50 23.85
CA LEU A 56 8.13 -6.12 23.84
C LEU A 56 8.48 -5.16 24.98
N ASN A 57 7.61 -4.21 25.32
CA ASN A 57 7.80 -3.33 26.46
C ASN A 57 7.96 -4.14 27.76
N ARG A 58 7.07 -5.13 27.98
CA ARG A 58 7.17 -6.01 29.16
C ARG A 58 8.42 -6.90 29.12
N HIS A 59 8.89 -7.25 27.92
CA HIS A 59 10.12 -8.01 27.76
C HIS A 59 11.33 -7.16 28.10
N VAL A 60 11.45 -5.97 27.54
CA VAL A 60 12.53 -5.00 27.85
C VAL A 60 12.59 -4.70 29.35
N ASP A 61 11.46 -4.50 30.02
CA ASP A 61 11.42 -4.24 31.47
C ASP A 61 11.95 -5.43 32.28
N ARG A 62 11.67 -6.67 31.84
CA ARG A 62 12.21 -7.89 32.50
C ARG A 62 13.71 -8.00 32.29
N GLU A 63 14.18 -7.88 31.06
CA GLU A 63 15.61 -7.97 30.72
C GLU A 63 16.41 -6.86 31.45
N TYR A 64 15.85 -5.65 31.52
CA TYR A 64 16.46 -4.58 32.31
C TYR A 64 16.55 -4.89 33.79
N ALA A 65 15.50 -5.48 34.38
CA ALA A 65 15.52 -5.88 35.80
C ALA A 65 16.54 -6.97 36.05
N ASP A 66 16.73 -7.93 35.15
CA ASP A 66 17.68 -9.00 35.26
C ASP A 66 19.12 -8.49 35.04
N HIS A 67 19.36 -7.66 34.02
CA HIS A 67 20.66 -6.95 33.87
C HIS A 67 21.00 -6.13 35.09
N LYS A 68 20.07 -5.38 35.68
CA LYS A 68 20.28 -4.59 36.89
C LYS A 68 20.66 -5.46 38.11
N LYS A 69 20.00 -6.61 38.28
CA LYS A 69 20.36 -7.56 39.37
C LYS A 69 21.80 -8.06 39.24
N PHE A 70 22.28 -8.31 38.03
CA PHE A 70 23.67 -8.70 37.78
C PHE A 70 24.64 -7.55 38.06
N ARG A 71 24.37 -6.37 37.51
CA ARG A 71 25.20 -5.18 37.65
C ARG A 71 25.35 -4.73 39.11
N ASP A 72 24.26 -4.71 39.86
CA ASP A 72 24.23 -4.15 41.23
C ASP A 72 24.51 -5.21 42.31
N SER A 73 24.71 -6.48 41.94
CA SER A 73 24.94 -7.57 42.90
C SER A 73 26.39 -7.65 43.38
N HIS A 74 26.75 -6.84 44.37
CA HIS A 74 28.04 -6.92 45.07
C HIS A 74 28.29 -8.31 45.70
N MET A 75 27.25 -8.97 46.20
CA MET A 75 27.33 -10.31 46.81
C MET A 75 27.68 -11.38 45.77
N LYS A 76 27.08 -11.34 44.59
CA LYS A 76 27.43 -12.27 43.49
C LYS A 76 28.87 -12.07 43.04
N ARG A 77 29.33 -10.83 42.86
CA ARG A 77 30.75 -10.51 42.57
C ARG A 77 31.72 -11.09 43.60
N LEU A 78 31.42 -10.98 44.88
CA LEU A 78 32.25 -11.51 45.96
C LEU A 78 32.26 -13.06 45.91
N ALA A 79 31.11 -13.71 45.74
CA ALA A 79 31.00 -15.16 45.63
C ALA A 79 31.76 -15.74 44.44
N PHE A 80 31.66 -15.11 43.27
CA PHE A 80 32.42 -15.52 42.06
C PHE A 80 33.93 -15.25 42.20
N LYS A 81 34.33 -14.17 42.90
CA LYS A 81 35.73 -13.85 43.16
C LYS A 81 36.40 -14.83 44.12
N LEU A 82 35.67 -15.28 45.13
CA LEU A 82 36.12 -16.29 46.10
C LEU A 82 36.11 -17.71 45.50
N GLY A 83 35.23 -17.99 44.54
CA GLY A 83 35.11 -19.29 43.86
C GLY A 83 36.00 -19.48 42.64
N GLY A 84 36.88 -18.55 42.29
CA GLY A 84 37.76 -18.62 41.11
C GLY A 84 37.03 -18.54 39.75
N LYS A 85 35.72 -18.15 39.72
CA LYS A 85 34.87 -18.14 38.52
C LYS A 85 34.58 -16.71 38.00
N LYS A 86 35.58 -15.82 38.05
CA LYS A 86 35.45 -14.43 37.61
C LYS A 86 35.05 -14.31 36.13
N GLU A 87 35.63 -15.14 35.30
CA GLU A 87 35.32 -15.17 33.84
C GLU A 87 33.88 -15.56 33.57
N LYS A 88 33.34 -16.56 34.27
CA LYS A 88 31.92 -16.95 34.13
C LYS A 88 30.96 -15.85 34.55
N PHE A 89 31.27 -15.09 35.61
CA PHE A 89 30.44 -13.94 36.02
C PHE A 89 30.47 -12.83 34.97
N GLN A 90 31.65 -12.53 34.39
CA GLN A 90 31.76 -11.55 33.31
C GLN A 90 30.99 -11.98 32.05
N ALA A 91 31.10 -13.25 31.68
CA ALA A 91 30.36 -13.80 30.54
C ALA A 91 28.84 -13.75 30.76
N ASP A 92 28.34 -14.12 31.96
CA ASP A 92 26.91 -14.05 32.26
C ASP A 92 26.40 -12.59 32.31
N ALA A 93 27.18 -11.65 32.86
CA ALA A 93 26.85 -10.23 32.90
C ALA A 93 26.77 -9.62 31.49
N SER A 94 27.70 -10.00 30.61
CA SER A 94 27.71 -9.54 29.22
C SER A 94 26.53 -10.13 28.41
N ARG A 95 26.13 -11.37 28.69
CA ARG A 95 24.96 -11.99 28.08
C ARG A 95 23.68 -11.27 28.45
N GLU A 96 23.44 -10.98 29.73
CA GLU A 96 22.24 -10.25 30.18
C GLU A 96 22.17 -8.83 29.62
N GLU A 97 23.34 -8.16 29.52
CA GLU A 97 23.42 -6.85 28.85
C GLU A 97 23.06 -6.94 27.36
N GLN A 98 23.54 -7.98 26.70
CA GLN A 98 23.22 -8.22 25.27
C GLN A 98 21.74 -8.52 25.07
N GLU A 99 21.15 -9.40 25.88
CA GLU A 99 19.72 -9.76 25.79
C GLU A 99 18.84 -8.51 26.01
N TRP A 100 19.22 -7.64 26.95
CA TRP A 100 18.53 -6.35 27.12
C TRP A 100 18.68 -5.41 25.90
N LEU A 101 19.89 -5.27 25.33
CA LEU A 101 20.13 -4.43 24.16
C LEU A 101 19.38 -4.93 22.94
N ASP A 102 19.33 -6.24 22.73
CA ASP A 102 18.58 -6.87 21.64
C ASP A 102 17.06 -6.67 21.80
N ALA A 103 16.56 -6.74 23.03
CA ALA A 103 15.18 -6.45 23.35
C ALA A 103 14.83 -4.98 23.07
N VAL A 104 15.70 -4.03 23.47
CA VAL A 104 15.55 -2.59 23.21
C VAL A 104 15.60 -2.31 21.69
N ALA A 105 16.54 -2.91 20.97
CA ALA A 105 16.65 -2.74 19.52
C ALA A 105 15.37 -3.23 18.79
N THR A 106 14.83 -4.38 19.23
CA THR A 106 13.58 -4.92 18.67
C THR A 106 12.38 -4.05 19.00
N GLN A 107 12.30 -3.52 20.22
CA GLN A 107 11.27 -2.56 20.65
C GLN A 107 11.32 -1.29 19.80
N LEU A 108 12.51 -0.69 19.64
CA LEU A 108 12.69 0.53 18.84
C LEU A 108 12.27 0.32 17.38
N LYS A 109 12.68 -0.81 16.79
CA LYS A 109 12.29 -1.19 15.43
C LYS A 109 10.75 -1.34 15.28
N THR A 110 10.10 -1.97 16.25
CA THR A 110 8.64 -2.13 16.25
C THR A 110 7.95 -0.78 16.40
N LYS A 111 8.49 0.12 17.23
CA LYS A 111 7.98 1.49 17.39
C LYS A 111 8.10 2.29 16.11
N GLN A 112 9.24 2.25 15.43
CA GLN A 112 9.43 2.90 14.14
C GLN A 112 8.49 2.32 13.07
N GLY A 113 8.30 1.00 13.04
CA GLY A 113 7.32 0.37 12.15
C GLY A 113 5.90 0.86 12.40
N LEU A 114 5.53 1.06 13.66
CA LEU A 114 4.22 1.62 14.04
C LEU A 114 4.08 3.09 13.60
N GLU A 115 5.12 3.89 13.74
CA GLU A 115 5.14 5.28 13.25
C GLU A 115 4.92 5.36 11.73
N HIS A 116 5.59 4.48 10.96
CA HIS A 116 5.37 4.37 9.51
C HIS A 116 3.95 3.93 9.15
N LEU A 117 3.40 2.93 9.86
CA LEU A 117 2.01 2.50 9.63
C LEU A 117 1.01 3.62 9.91
N ASN A 118 1.24 4.41 10.97
CA ASN A 118 0.39 5.57 11.28
C ASN A 118 0.52 6.69 10.23
N ALA A 119 1.71 6.96 9.71
CA ALA A 119 1.90 7.89 8.60
C ALA A 119 1.16 7.42 7.34
N ASN A 120 1.30 6.14 6.98
CA ASN A 120 0.57 5.55 5.86
C ASN A 120 -0.95 5.59 6.06
N LEU A 121 -1.43 5.39 7.29
CA LEU A 121 -2.85 5.52 7.62
C LEU A 121 -3.34 6.96 7.44
N ALA A 122 -2.55 7.95 7.85
CA ALA A 122 -2.89 9.37 7.67
C ALA A 122 -2.99 9.72 6.17
N ASP A 123 -2.03 9.29 5.35
CA ASP A 123 -2.04 9.51 3.90
C ASP A 123 -3.20 8.78 3.21
N ALA A 124 -3.45 7.52 3.59
CA ALA A 124 -4.59 6.75 3.07
C ALA A 124 -5.93 7.40 3.45
N THR A 125 -6.04 7.95 4.66
CA THR A 125 -7.25 8.64 5.13
C THR A 125 -7.47 9.94 4.35
N LYS A 126 -6.42 10.71 4.10
CA LYS A 126 -6.48 11.91 3.27
C LYS A 126 -6.94 11.57 1.85
N THR A 127 -6.33 10.58 1.21
CA THR A 127 -6.70 10.10 -0.12
C THR A 127 -8.16 9.62 -0.17
N SER A 128 -8.62 8.88 0.85
CA SER A 128 -10.02 8.47 0.96
C SER A 128 -10.97 9.66 1.06
N SER A 129 -10.61 10.69 1.83
CA SER A 129 -11.41 11.92 1.95
C SER A 129 -11.51 12.70 0.62
N GLU A 130 -10.43 12.73 -0.15
CA GLU A 130 -10.42 13.33 -1.49
C GLU A 130 -11.35 12.58 -2.44
N PHE A 131 -11.29 11.25 -2.44
CA PHE A 131 -12.22 10.43 -3.23
C PHE A 131 -13.66 10.56 -2.77
N GLN A 132 -13.91 10.69 -1.48
CA GLN A 132 -15.28 10.88 -0.96
C GLN A 132 -15.93 12.13 -1.55
N GLY A 133 -15.22 13.25 -1.63
CA GLY A 133 -15.76 14.47 -2.25
C GLY A 133 -16.13 14.27 -3.72
N VAL A 134 -15.32 13.51 -4.46
CA VAL A 134 -15.61 13.19 -5.87
C VAL A 134 -16.78 12.20 -6.00
N VAL A 135 -16.92 11.24 -5.09
CA VAL A 135 -18.08 10.32 -5.03
C VAL A 135 -19.37 11.06 -4.74
N GLU A 136 -19.33 12.04 -3.85
CA GLU A 136 -20.50 12.88 -3.55
C GLU A 136 -20.96 13.67 -4.78
N LEU A 137 -20.00 14.27 -5.52
CA LEU A 137 -20.28 14.95 -6.77
C LEU A 137 -20.87 13.99 -7.83
N HIS A 138 -20.30 12.80 -7.99
CA HIS A 138 -20.81 11.78 -8.90
C HIS A 138 -22.23 11.34 -8.56
N THR A 139 -22.48 11.08 -7.27
CA THR A 139 -23.79 10.64 -6.78
C THR A 139 -24.85 11.72 -6.97
N HIS A 140 -24.47 12.98 -6.72
CA HIS A 140 -25.36 14.13 -6.92
C HIS A 140 -25.71 14.27 -8.40
N ALA A 141 -24.72 14.23 -9.29
CA ALA A 141 -24.97 14.32 -10.73
C ALA A 141 -25.88 13.19 -11.26
N LYS A 142 -25.67 11.94 -10.79
CA LYS A 142 -26.57 10.81 -11.10
C LYS A 142 -27.99 11.04 -10.63
N LYS A 143 -28.15 11.50 -9.39
CA LYS A 143 -29.48 11.78 -8.83
C LYS A 143 -30.22 12.90 -9.57
N GLU A 144 -29.49 13.95 -9.96
CA GLU A 144 -30.05 15.03 -10.76
C GLU A 144 -30.46 14.54 -12.17
N LEU A 145 -29.62 13.69 -12.78
CA LEU A 145 -29.94 13.07 -14.08
C LEU A 145 -31.18 12.17 -13.99
N ASP A 146 -31.26 11.32 -12.96
CA ASP A 146 -32.43 10.48 -12.69
C ASP A 146 -33.71 11.31 -12.48
N SER A 147 -33.58 12.43 -11.76
CA SER A 147 -34.69 13.35 -11.52
C SER A 147 -35.11 14.04 -12.80
N LEU A 148 -34.15 14.45 -13.63
CA LEU A 148 -34.40 15.02 -14.94
C LEU A 148 -35.17 14.02 -15.85
N TYR A 149 -34.68 12.79 -15.90
CA TYR A 149 -35.35 11.74 -16.68
C TYR A 149 -36.74 11.37 -16.16
N LYS A 150 -36.90 11.23 -14.84
CA LYS A 150 -38.22 11.02 -14.24
C LYS A 150 -39.18 12.14 -14.56
N SER A 151 -38.71 13.39 -14.63
CA SER A 151 -39.58 14.52 -14.99
C SER A 151 -39.99 14.50 -16.44
N ILE A 152 -39.28 13.77 -17.31
CA ILE A 152 -39.48 13.74 -18.76
C ILE A 152 -40.07 12.42 -19.23
N PHE A 153 -39.62 11.28 -18.69
CA PHE A 153 -40.03 9.92 -19.05
C PHE A 153 -40.65 9.20 -17.84
N ASP A 154 -41.69 9.73 -17.27
CA ASP A 154 -42.36 9.15 -16.09
C ASP A 154 -42.93 7.76 -16.41
N GLY A 155 -42.24 6.69 -16.05
CA GLY A 155 -42.64 5.30 -16.19
C GLY A 155 -42.06 4.57 -17.41
N PRO A 156 -42.33 3.26 -17.55
CA PRO A 156 -41.86 2.50 -18.69
C PRO A 156 -42.45 3.09 -19.98
N THR A 157 -41.59 3.43 -20.91
CA THR A 157 -41.95 3.95 -22.20
C THR A 157 -42.07 2.80 -23.20
N PRO A 158 -43.20 2.08 -23.24
CA PRO A 158 -43.37 0.93 -24.10
C PRO A 158 -43.28 1.28 -25.60
N GLU A 159 -43.33 2.56 -25.92
CA GLU A 159 -43.18 3.10 -27.25
C GLU A 159 -41.72 3.29 -27.69
N ILE A 160 -40.74 3.16 -26.73
CA ILE A 160 -39.31 3.33 -27.00
C ILE A 160 -38.56 2.07 -26.57
N LEU A 161 -38.91 0.95 -27.14
CA LEU A 161 -38.35 -0.39 -26.85
C LEU A 161 -36.81 -0.47 -26.92
N GLU A 162 -36.18 0.34 -27.75
CA GLU A 162 -34.72 0.38 -27.88
C GLU A 162 -34.01 1.12 -26.76
N GLU A 163 -34.71 1.98 -26.02
CA GLU A 163 -34.10 2.81 -24.98
C GLU A 163 -33.69 1.98 -23.76
N ASP A 164 -34.57 1.12 -23.27
CA ASP A 164 -34.28 0.21 -22.15
C ASP A 164 -33.11 -0.75 -22.45
N GLU A 165 -32.96 -1.19 -23.71
CA GLU A 165 -31.86 -2.05 -24.11
C GLU A 165 -30.53 -1.27 -24.13
N ARG A 166 -30.55 -0.05 -24.66
CA ARG A 166 -29.37 0.83 -24.72
C ARG A 166 -28.95 1.30 -23.33
N GLU A 167 -29.90 1.58 -22.44
CA GLU A 167 -29.61 1.92 -21.04
C GLU A 167 -28.89 0.76 -20.35
N ARG A 168 -29.36 -0.48 -20.51
CA ARG A 168 -28.69 -1.68 -20.00
C ARG A 168 -27.30 -1.87 -20.60
N ALA A 169 -27.13 -1.56 -21.89
CA ALA A 169 -25.84 -1.64 -22.55
C ALA A 169 -24.83 -0.62 -21.99
N VAL A 170 -25.27 0.61 -21.69
CA VAL A 170 -24.46 1.63 -21.01
C VAL A 170 -24.07 1.16 -19.62
N ALA A 171 -25.02 0.71 -18.80
CA ALA A 171 -24.75 0.23 -17.45
C ALA A 171 -23.73 -0.93 -17.44
N THR A 172 -23.81 -1.84 -18.41
CA THR A 172 -22.84 -2.93 -18.56
C THR A 172 -21.46 -2.40 -18.93
N ALA A 173 -21.37 -1.45 -19.86
CA ALA A 173 -20.10 -0.85 -20.27
C ALA A 173 -19.46 -0.05 -19.14
N GLU A 174 -20.25 0.68 -18.34
CA GLU A 174 -19.82 1.40 -17.14
C GLU A 174 -19.24 0.46 -16.08
N ASN A 175 -19.92 -0.64 -15.79
CA ASN A 175 -19.43 -1.64 -14.84
C ASN A 175 -18.10 -2.24 -15.30
N ASN A 176 -17.95 -2.54 -16.59
CA ASN A 176 -16.70 -3.07 -17.14
C ASN A 176 -15.57 -2.05 -17.02
N TYR A 177 -15.82 -0.79 -17.36
CA TYR A 177 -14.84 0.28 -17.22
C TYR A 177 -14.41 0.46 -15.76
N ASN A 178 -15.37 0.55 -14.83
CA ASN A 178 -15.11 0.75 -13.41
C ASN A 178 -14.30 -0.40 -12.82
N ASN A 179 -14.57 -1.65 -13.20
CA ASN A 179 -13.81 -2.80 -12.75
C ASN A 179 -12.34 -2.70 -13.17
N ILE A 180 -12.07 -2.35 -14.43
CA ILE A 180 -10.69 -2.21 -14.91
C ILE A 180 -10.01 -0.96 -14.34
N ALA A 181 -10.74 0.15 -14.15
CA ALA A 181 -10.24 1.34 -13.48
C ALA A 181 -9.82 1.05 -12.01
N ALA A 182 -10.56 0.18 -11.33
CA ALA A 182 -10.19 -0.31 -10.01
C ALA A 182 -8.85 -1.07 -10.03
N HIS A 183 -8.63 -1.93 -11.04
CA HIS A 183 -7.34 -2.62 -11.22
C HIS A 183 -6.17 -1.65 -11.45
N LEU A 184 -6.38 -0.56 -12.19
CA LEU A 184 -5.35 0.48 -12.37
C LEU A 184 -4.97 1.14 -11.04
N SER A 185 -5.95 1.44 -10.20
CA SER A 185 -5.70 2.01 -8.86
C SER A 185 -4.89 1.06 -7.99
N THR A 186 -5.27 -0.23 -7.99
CA THR A 186 -4.54 -1.30 -7.29
C THR A 186 -3.09 -1.38 -7.75
N GLU A 187 -2.84 -1.36 -9.06
CA GLU A 187 -1.50 -1.47 -9.61
C GLU A 187 -0.64 -0.23 -9.31
N LYS A 188 -1.23 0.99 -9.32
CA LYS A 188 -0.54 2.21 -8.89
C LYS A 188 -0.09 2.11 -7.44
N GLN A 189 -1.00 1.74 -6.56
CA GLN A 189 -0.70 1.57 -5.13
C GLN A 189 0.39 0.52 -4.90
N THR A 190 0.30 -0.61 -5.61
CA THR A 190 1.32 -1.67 -5.55
C THR A 190 2.69 -1.14 -5.95
N ARG A 191 2.76 -0.42 -7.06
CA ARG A 191 4.00 0.18 -7.55
C ARG A 191 4.61 1.16 -6.56
N ASP A 192 3.79 2.00 -5.93
CA ASP A 192 4.25 2.96 -4.92
C ASP A 192 4.86 2.24 -3.71
N ILE A 193 4.23 1.17 -3.24
CA ILE A 193 4.75 0.33 -2.15
C ILE A 193 6.08 -0.32 -2.56
N LEU A 194 6.18 -0.89 -3.77
CA LEU A 194 7.40 -1.51 -4.28
C LEU A 194 8.54 -0.47 -4.44
N THR A 195 8.21 0.75 -4.85
CA THR A 195 9.17 1.85 -4.95
C THR A 195 9.72 2.25 -3.58
N GLU A 196 8.88 2.25 -2.55
CA GLU A 196 9.34 2.51 -1.19
C GLU A 196 10.22 1.36 -0.68
N ALA A 197 9.86 0.10 -0.99
CA ALA A 197 10.70 -1.05 -0.70
C ALA A 197 12.09 -0.94 -1.37
N GLU A 198 12.16 -0.45 -2.61
CA GLU A 198 13.42 -0.21 -3.31
C GLU A 198 14.32 0.80 -2.58
N LYS A 199 13.75 1.89 -2.07
CA LYS A 199 14.51 2.88 -1.29
C LYS A 199 15.12 2.27 -0.03
N HIS A 200 14.34 1.46 0.69
CA HIS A 200 14.85 0.76 1.88
C HIS A 200 15.92 -0.28 1.52
N LEU A 201 15.74 -1.01 0.42
CA LEU A 201 16.74 -1.99 -0.04
C LEU A 201 18.05 -1.34 -0.48
N VAL A 202 17.99 -0.18 -1.12
CA VAL A 202 19.19 0.62 -1.45
C VAL A 202 19.93 1.05 -0.18
N ARG A 203 19.21 1.48 0.86
CA ARG A 203 19.82 1.82 2.15
C ARG A 203 20.44 0.59 2.82
N ALA A 204 19.75 -0.56 2.81
CA ALA A 204 20.30 -1.81 3.32
C ALA A 204 21.61 -2.21 2.63
N LEU A 205 21.68 -2.02 1.31
CA LEU A 205 22.91 -2.27 0.53
C LEU A 205 24.03 -1.29 0.87
N SER A 206 23.71 -0.05 1.23
CA SER A 206 24.70 0.91 1.74
C SER A 206 25.20 0.49 3.13
N ASP A 207 24.27 0.16 4.04
CA ASP A 207 24.61 -0.24 5.42
C ASP A 207 25.47 -1.52 5.46
N ILE A 208 25.18 -2.52 4.59
CA ILE A 208 25.99 -3.74 4.53
C ILE A 208 27.38 -3.49 3.92
N ALA A 209 27.51 -2.53 3.01
CA ALA A 209 28.80 -2.11 2.47
C ALA A 209 29.64 -1.37 3.54
N ASP A 210 28.99 -0.55 4.37
CA ASP A 210 29.65 0.09 5.52
C ASP A 210 30.15 -0.95 6.53
N ALA A 211 29.37 -2.01 6.78
CA ALA A 211 29.78 -3.12 7.64
C ALA A 211 30.99 -3.88 7.06
N ASP A 212 31.00 -4.20 5.77
CA ASP A 212 32.15 -4.88 5.12
C ASP A 212 33.42 -4.01 5.15
N SER A 213 33.27 -2.70 5.01
CA SER A 213 34.37 -1.74 5.13
C SER A 213 34.94 -1.69 6.55
N SER A 214 34.08 -1.67 7.57
CA SER A 214 34.48 -1.67 8.99
C SER A 214 35.18 -2.98 9.36
N ALA A 215 34.64 -4.14 8.95
CA ALA A 215 35.25 -5.45 9.14
C ALA A 215 36.63 -5.56 8.46
N THR A 216 36.83 -4.86 7.34
CA THR A 216 38.12 -4.81 6.64
C THR A 216 39.15 -3.99 7.41
N MET A 217 38.76 -2.87 8.00
CA MET A 217 39.66 -2.02 8.83
C MET A 217 40.08 -2.74 10.11
N ASP A 218 39.20 -3.50 10.73
CA ASP A 218 39.49 -4.27 11.92
C ASP A 218 40.51 -5.38 11.67
N MET A 219 40.40 -6.09 10.56
CA MET A 219 41.34 -7.13 10.11
C MET A 219 42.77 -6.59 9.90
N TRP A 220 42.93 -5.30 9.56
CA TRP A 220 44.27 -4.66 9.46
C TRP A 220 44.76 -4.05 10.76
N GLY A 221 44.02 -4.25 11.87
CA GLY A 221 44.38 -3.73 13.19
C GLY A 221 44.28 -2.20 13.34
N VAL A 222 43.55 -1.58 12.42
CA VAL A 222 43.33 -0.13 12.38
C VAL A 222 41.91 0.16 12.87
N GLY A 223 41.75 0.51 14.17
CA GLY A 223 40.45 0.94 14.69
C GLY A 223 39.97 0.21 15.96
N GLY A 224 40.39 -1.02 16.20
CA GLY A 224 40.04 -1.78 17.41
C GLY A 224 38.54 -1.76 17.73
N SER A 225 38.16 -1.52 18.98
CA SER A 225 36.76 -1.52 19.45
C SER A 225 35.84 -0.51 18.75
N PHE A 226 36.38 0.52 18.10
CA PHE A 226 35.56 1.45 17.28
C PHE A 226 35.11 0.85 15.94
N ALA A 227 35.95 0.02 15.31
CA ALA A 227 35.60 -0.66 14.05
C ALA A 227 34.51 -1.71 14.31
N GLU A 228 34.63 -2.51 15.35
CA GLU A 228 33.59 -3.47 15.78
C GLU A 228 32.27 -2.79 16.10
N MET A 229 32.27 -1.65 16.81
CA MET A 229 31.06 -0.90 17.14
C MET A 229 30.41 -0.31 15.86
N ALA A 230 31.22 0.18 14.90
CA ALA A 230 30.74 0.71 13.63
C ALA A 230 30.10 -0.40 12.78
N GLU A 231 30.77 -1.57 12.67
CA GLU A 231 30.25 -2.75 11.99
C GLU A 231 28.93 -3.21 12.56
N HIS A 232 28.84 -3.35 13.88
CA HIS A 232 27.61 -3.75 14.56
C HIS A 232 26.46 -2.76 14.33
N SER A 233 26.76 -1.47 14.39
CA SER A 233 25.78 -0.42 14.10
C SER A 233 25.30 -0.49 12.65
N ALA A 234 26.18 -0.73 11.70
CA ALA A 234 25.85 -0.86 10.28
C ALA A 234 24.99 -2.11 10.01
N LEU A 235 25.35 -3.27 10.59
CA LEU A 235 24.55 -4.49 10.48
C LEU A 235 23.15 -4.34 11.11
N SER A 236 23.05 -3.66 12.24
CA SER A 236 21.76 -3.38 12.89
C SER A 236 20.87 -2.48 12.01
N ARG A 237 21.43 -1.40 11.42
CA ARG A 237 20.70 -0.57 10.45
C ARG A 237 20.28 -1.37 9.24
N CYS A 238 21.18 -2.16 8.65
CA CYS A 238 20.89 -3.03 7.52
C CYS A 238 19.71 -3.97 7.83
N GLN A 239 19.72 -4.65 8.98
CA GLN A 239 18.63 -5.54 9.40
C GLN A 239 17.30 -4.80 9.55
N GLN A 240 17.33 -3.57 10.04
CA GLN A 240 16.14 -2.71 10.14
C GLN A 240 15.58 -2.40 8.74
N GLN A 241 16.44 -1.99 7.80
CA GLN A 241 16.03 -1.71 6.44
C GLN A 241 15.45 -2.97 5.75
N VAL A 242 16.09 -4.12 5.90
CA VAL A 242 15.61 -5.40 5.36
C VAL A 242 14.22 -5.73 5.87
N SER A 243 13.96 -5.56 7.16
CA SER A 243 12.64 -5.82 7.72
C SER A 243 11.56 -4.87 7.19
N GLN A 244 11.91 -3.62 6.89
CA GLN A 244 10.99 -2.69 6.20
C GLN A 244 10.69 -3.17 4.79
N VAL A 245 11.70 -3.64 4.04
CA VAL A 245 11.51 -4.23 2.71
C VAL A 245 10.55 -5.42 2.79
N GLU A 246 10.77 -6.37 3.70
CA GLU A 246 9.90 -7.55 3.87
C GLU A 246 8.44 -7.17 4.19
N GLN A 247 8.24 -6.18 5.06
CA GLN A 247 6.91 -5.66 5.39
C GLN A 247 6.24 -5.04 4.16
N LEU A 248 6.96 -4.21 3.41
CA LEU A 248 6.45 -3.55 2.20
C LEU A 248 6.14 -4.57 1.09
N ILE A 249 6.98 -5.58 0.88
CA ILE A 249 6.68 -6.65 -0.07
C ILE A 249 5.44 -7.44 0.35
N SER A 250 5.31 -7.77 1.62
CA SER A 250 4.10 -8.43 2.15
C SER A 250 2.86 -7.55 1.98
N GLN A 251 2.98 -6.24 2.15
CA GLN A 251 1.91 -5.28 1.89
C GLN A 251 1.56 -5.22 0.40
N ALA A 252 2.55 -5.16 -0.49
CA ALA A 252 2.34 -5.19 -1.94
C ALA A 252 1.61 -6.47 -2.38
N GLN A 253 1.98 -7.63 -1.83
CA GLN A 253 1.32 -8.91 -2.10
C GLN A 253 -0.12 -8.97 -1.59
N ARG A 254 -0.46 -8.27 -0.50
CA ARG A 254 -1.85 -8.15 -0.03
C ARG A 254 -2.69 -7.27 -0.94
N VAL A 255 -2.12 -6.19 -1.46
CA VAL A 255 -2.78 -5.29 -2.41
C VAL A 255 -2.92 -5.96 -3.77
N GLN A 256 -1.86 -6.61 -4.24
CA GLN A 256 -1.80 -7.25 -5.55
C GLN A 256 -1.18 -8.67 -5.42
N PRO A 257 -2.01 -9.72 -5.34
CA PRO A 257 -1.52 -11.08 -5.08
C PRO A 257 -0.58 -11.65 -6.16
N VAL A 258 -0.51 -11.04 -7.34
CA VAL A 258 0.40 -11.46 -8.41
C VAL A 258 1.85 -11.03 -8.16
N VAL A 259 2.11 -10.15 -7.20
CA VAL A 259 3.45 -9.71 -6.81
C VAL A 259 4.26 -10.89 -6.31
N GLN A 260 5.41 -11.13 -6.96
CA GLN A 260 6.28 -12.25 -6.64
C GLN A 260 7.15 -11.96 -5.41
N LYS A 261 7.61 -13.03 -4.76
CA LYS A 261 8.65 -12.91 -3.73
C LYS A 261 9.96 -12.48 -4.39
N ILE A 262 10.65 -11.55 -3.75
CA ILE A 262 11.91 -10.98 -4.27
C ILE A 262 13.16 -11.77 -3.87
N GLY A 263 13.01 -12.82 -3.06
CA GLY A 263 14.09 -13.67 -2.55
C GLY A 263 14.25 -13.53 -1.03
N ASP A 264 15.15 -14.35 -0.48
CA ASP A 264 15.53 -14.30 0.93
C ASP A 264 16.54 -13.16 1.16
N MET A 265 16.35 -12.42 2.26
CA MET A 265 17.23 -11.31 2.66
C MET A 265 17.69 -11.54 4.10
N ARG A 266 18.69 -12.39 4.26
CA ARG A 266 19.28 -12.66 5.57
C ARG A 266 20.47 -11.74 5.81
N VAL A 267 20.46 -11.00 6.89
CA VAL A 267 21.58 -10.17 7.32
C VAL A 267 22.41 -10.97 8.34
N ALA A 268 23.72 -10.91 8.22
CA ALA A 268 24.63 -11.52 9.16
C ALA A 268 24.31 -11.04 10.60
N GLN A 269 24.06 -11.98 11.50
CA GLN A 269 23.86 -11.68 12.93
C GLN A 269 25.14 -12.01 13.69
N MET A 270 25.63 -11.07 14.47
CA MET A 270 26.71 -11.32 15.41
C MET A 270 26.15 -12.11 16.61
N ASN A 271 26.59 -13.35 16.77
CA ASN A 271 26.39 -14.07 18.01
C ASN A 271 27.52 -13.67 18.99
N PHE A 272 27.26 -12.70 19.84
CA PHE A 272 28.21 -12.23 20.86
C PHE A 272 28.76 -13.35 21.78
N MET A 273 28.09 -14.48 21.80
CA MET A 273 28.45 -15.60 22.66
C MET A 273 29.68 -16.41 22.22
N SER A 274 30.06 -16.36 20.92
CA SER A 274 31.19 -17.13 20.43
C SER A 274 32.52 -16.39 20.48
N ASN A 275 32.51 -15.06 20.55
CA ASN A 275 33.71 -14.23 20.39
C ASN A 275 34.51 -14.04 21.67
N MET A 276 34.00 -14.45 22.85
CA MET A 276 34.73 -14.30 24.14
C MET A 276 35.70 -15.44 24.45
N VAL A 277 35.72 -16.53 23.70
CA VAL A 277 36.46 -17.73 24.11
C VAL A 277 37.50 -18.20 23.07
N PHE A 278 37.46 -17.77 21.82
CA PHE A 278 38.41 -18.19 20.82
C PHE A 278 38.97 -17.02 20.00
N ASP A 279 40.29 -17.05 19.86
CA ASP A 279 41.19 -16.14 19.15
C ASP A 279 40.55 -15.42 17.93
N ASN A 280 40.62 -14.09 17.96
CA ASN A 280 39.92 -13.13 17.10
C ASN A 280 40.01 -13.38 15.58
N ILE A 281 41.08 -13.92 15.07
CA ILE A 281 41.34 -14.00 13.58
C ILE A 281 40.39 -14.93 12.82
N PHE A 282 39.99 -16.06 13.41
CA PHE A 282 39.06 -17.00 12.78
C PHE A 282 37.60 -16.51 12.85
N SER A 283 37.25 -15.80 13.89
CA SER A 283 35.95 -15.19 14.09
C SER A 283 35.66 -14.09 13.06
N ASP A 284 36.64 -13.20 12.82
CA ASP A 284 36.54 -12.06 11.91
C ASP A 284 36.46 -12.51 10.44
N MET A 285 37.22 -13.54 10.06
CA MET A 285 37.18 -14.10 8.71
C MET A 285 35.80 -14.72 8.40
N HIS A 286 35.20 -15.45 9.34
CA HIS A 286 33.86 -16.00 9.19
C HIS A 286 32.78 -14.93 9.18
N MET A 287 32.93 -13.85 9.96
CA MET A 287 31.96 -12.74 9.95
C MET A 287 31.97 -12.03 8.60
N ARG A 288 33.13 -11.73 8.05
CA ARG A 288 33.26 -11.14 6.72
C ARG A 288 32.62 -11.97 5.63
N GLU A 289 32.84 -13.30 5.62
CA GLU A 289 32.18 -14.21 4.70
C GLU A 289 30.66 -14.12 4.80
N ARG A 290 30.11 -14.02 5.99
CA ARG A 290 28.68 -13.87 6.24
C ARG A 290 28.15 -12.51 5.79
N ILE A 291 28.91 -11.44 5.97
CA ILE A 291 28.57 -10.10 5.46
C ILE A 291 28.53 -10.13 3.94
N GLN A 292 29.51 -10.73 3.28
CA GLN A 292 29.56 -10.86 1.83
C GLN A 292 28.41 -11.73 1.28
N GLU A 293 28.04 -12.78 1.99
CA GLU A 293 26.87 -13.60 1.62
C GLU A 293 25.57 -12.81 1.77
N SER A 294 25.41 -12.05 2.84
CA SER A 294 24.28 -11.13 3.03
C SER A 294 24.20 -10.10 1.90
N TRP A 295 25.35 -9.52 1.53
CA TRP A 295 25.43 -8.57 0.41
C TRP A 295 24.97 -9.19 -0.91
N LYS A 296 25.38 -10.44 -1.22
CA LYS A 296 24.94 -11.17 -2.42
C LYS A 296 23.43 -11.40 -2.41
N GLN A 297 22.85 -11.79 -1.25
CA GLN A 297 21.42 -12.00 -1.11
C GLN A 297 20.64 -10.69 -1.30
N LEU A 298 21.10 -9.58 -0.72
CA LEU A 298 20.48 -8.26 -0.92
C LEU A 298 20.58 -7.78 -2.37
N LYS A 299 21.69 -8.06 -3.07
CA LYS A 299 21.82 -7.78 -4.52
C LYS A 299 20.86 -8.63 -5.35
N ALA A 300 20.70 -9.89 -5.02
CA ALA A 300 19.73 -10.75 -5.68
C ALA A 300 18.30 -10.26 -5.45
N ALA A 301 17.97 -9.87 -4.21
CA ALA A 301 16.69 -9.27 -3.86
C ALA A 301 16.46 -7.94 -4.61
N GLN A 302 17.48 -7.09 -4.74
CA GLN A 302 17.40 -5.86 -5.55
C GLN A 302 17.02 -6.16 -7.00
N THR A 303 17.68 -7.16 -7.60
CA THR A 303 17.36 -7.59 -8.96
C THR A 303 15.94 -8.14 -9.07
N GLY A 304 15.50 -8.91 -8.06
CA GLY A 304 14.13 -9.41 -7.95
C GLY A 304 13.09 -8.27 -7.86
N LEU A 305 13.36 -7.27 -7.01
CA LEU A 305 12.49 -6.12 -6.83
C LEU A 305 12.40 -5.24 -8.09
N GLN A 306 13.53 -4.99 -8.77
CA GLN A 306 13.54 -4.26 -10.04
C GLN A 306 12.75 -4.98 -11.13
N ARG A 307 12.84 -6.31 -11.16
CA ARG A 307 12.04 -7.14 -12.09
C ARG A 307 10.55 -7.00 -11.77
N GLU A 308 10.16 -7.01 -10.50
CA GLU A 308 8.77 -6.86 -10.10
C GLU A 308 8.23 -5.44 -10.35
N LEU A 309 9.04 -4.39 -10.12
CA LEU A 309 8.72 -3.02 -10.53
C LEU A 309 8.46 -2.92 -12.03
N GLY A 310 9.33 -3.52 -12.85
CA GLY A 310 9.13 -3.58 -14.30
C GLY A 310 7.93 -4.41 -14.72
N ALA A 311 7.56 -5.44 -13.96
CA ALA A 311 6.34 -6.21 -14.20
C ALA A 311 5.08 -5.40 -13.83
N SER A 312 5.13 -4.66 -12.71
CA SER A 312 4.07 -3.73 -12.30
C SER A 312 3.84 -2.62 -13.33
N ASP A 313 4.92 -2.02 -13.85
CA ASP A 313 4.81 -1.01 -14.91
C ASP A 313 4.15 -1.57 -16.18
N ARG A 314 4.50 -2.79 -16.60
CA ARG A 314 3.86 -3.46 -17.75
C ARG A 314 2.38 -3.72 -17.50
N ARG A 315 2.02 -4.30 -16.35
CA ARG A 315 0.62 -4.53 -15.98
C ARG A 315 -0.19 -3.22 -16.00
N ARG A 316 0.37 -2.16 -15.45
CA ARG A 316 -0.24 -0.83 -15.44
C ARG A 316 -0.48 -0.30 -16.87
N ASP A 317 0.51 -0.46 -17.76
CA ASP A 317 0.41 0.02 -19.14
C ASP A 317 -0.59 -0.82 -19.96
N ASP A 318 -0.70 -2.11 -19.69
CA ASP A 318 -1.70 -2.97 -20.32
C ASP A 318 -3.12 -2.63 -19.81
N ILE A 319 -3.30 -2.43 -18.50
CA ILE A 319 -4.58 -1.96 -17.94
C ILE A 319 -5.00 -0.61 -18.54
N ARG A 320 -4.05 0.30 -18.79
CA ARG A 320 -4.36 1.58 -19.45
C ARG A 320 -4.88 1.40 -20.86
N LYS A 321 -4.27 0.51 -21.64
CA LYS A 321 -4.77 0.19 -23.00
C LYS A 321 -6.18 -0.39 -22.95
N ASP A 322 -6.45 -1.30 -22.00
CA ASP A 322 -7.78 -1.85 -21.80
C ASP A 322 -8.79 -0.78 -21.42
N LEU A 323 -8.41 0.16 -20.54
CA LEU A 323 -9.24 1.30 -20.16
C LEU A 323 -9.55 2.21 -21.34
N ASP A 324 -8.58 2.51 -22.19
CA ASP A 324 -8.79 3.34 -23.38
C ASP A 324 -9.81 2.68 -24.32
N VAL A 325 -9.74 1.37 -24.49
CA VAL A 325 -10.70 0.59 -25.28
C VAL A 325 -12.10 0.62 -24.64
N LEU A 326 -12.18 0.36 -23.32
CA LEU A 326 -13.45 0.35 -22.61
C LEU A 326 -14.09 1.74 -22.53
N GLN A 327 -13.27 2.80 -22.40
CA GLN A 327 -13.73 4.18 -22.48
C GLN A 327 -14.38 4.47 -23.82
N ALA A 328 -13.73 4.08 -24.92
CA ALA A 328 -14.28 4.26 -26.25
C ALA A 328 -15.61 3.50 -26.46
N ILE A 329 -15.71 2.28 -25.91
CA ILE A 329 -16.95 1.50 -25.93
C ILE A 329 -18.04 2.21 -25.12
N LEU A 330 -17.72 2.67 -23.92
CA LEU A 330 -18.65 3.36 -23.03
C LEU A 330 -19.16 4.65 -23.68
N ASP A 331 -18.26 5.47 -24.22
CA ASP A 331 -18.61 6.71 -24.89
C ASP A 331 -19.51 6.46 -26.10
N LYS A 332 -19.22 5.43 -26.90
CA LYS A 332 -20.07 5.00 -27.99
C LYS A 332 -21.47 4.60 -27.49
N LYS A 333 -21.57 3.81 -26.42
CA LYS A 333 -22.86 3.40 -25.85
C LYS A 333 -23.65 4.58 -25.27
N ARG A 334 -22.98 5.55 -24.68
CA ARG A 334 -23.59 6.80 -24.19
C ARG A 334 -24.15 7.63 -25.34
N VAL A 335 -23.39 7.77 -26.43
CA VAL A 335 -23.85 8.46 -27.65
C VAL A 335 -25.06 7.72 -28.25
N GLU A 336 -24.99 6.39 -28.40
CA GLU A 336 -26.11 5.58 -28.90
C GLU A 336 -27.38 5.77 -28.06
N LEU A 337 -27.26 5.80 -26.74
CA LEU A 337 -28.37 6.05 -25.81
C LEU A 337 -28.90 7.50 -25.95
N GLN A 338 -27.98 8.47 -25.99
CA GLN A 338 -28.32 9.89 -26.17
C GLN A 338 -29.03 10.16 -27.50
N ASP A 339 -28.54 9.55 -28.57
CA ASP A 339 -29.18 9.65 -29.91
C ASP A 339 -30.57 8.99 -29.92
N CYS A 340 -30.71 7.85 -29.24
CA CYS A 340 -32.00 7.20 -29.06
C CYS A 340 -32.99 8.09 -28.31
N ARG A 341 -32.55 8.67 -27.19
CA ARG A 341 -33.37 9.62 -26.42
C ARG A 341 -33.70 10.87 -27.22
N LYS A 342 -32.73 11.45 -27.92
CA LYS A 342 -32.94 12.58 -28.80
C LYS A 342 -33.95 12.24 -29.94
N ALA A 343 -33.80 11.09 -30.61
CA ALA A 343 -34.71 10.63 -31.61
C ALA A 343 -36.13 10.33 -31.07
N ALA A 344 -36.22 9.83 -29.84
CA ALA A 344 -37.50 9.67 -29.14
C ALA A 344 -38.16 11.03 -28.85
N PHE A 345 -37.38 12.00 -28.42
CA PHE A 345 -37.81 13.37 -28.23
C PHE A 345 -38.29 14.01 -29.56
N GLU A 346 -37.48 13.89 -30.61
CA GLU A 346 -37.84 14.42 -31.95
C GLU A 346 -39.09 13.76 -32.50
N ARG A 347 -39.24 12.45 -32.29
CA ARG A 347 -40.43 11.69 -32.74
C ARG A 347 -41.69 12.13 -32.00
N ILE A 348 -41.61 12.37 -30.69
CA ILE A 348 -42.72 12.89 -29.88
C ILE A 348 -43.04 14.33 -30.26
N ALA A 349 -42.01 15.14 -30.54
CA ALA A 349 -42.20 16.53 -30.98
C ALA A 349 -42.78 16.65 -32.40
N SER A 350 -42.62 15.64 -33.26
CA SER A 350 -43.16 15.60 -34.63
C SER A 350 -44.57 15.01 -34.73
N LEU A 351 -45.10 14.42 -33.67
CA LEU A 351 -46.48 13.97 -33.64
C LEU A 351 -47.39 15.21 -33.58
N PRO A 352 -48.43 15.26 -34.49
CA PRO A 352 -49.38 16.36 -34.42
C PRO A 352 -50.05 16.40 -33.05
N GLU A 353 -50.22 17.62 -32.52
CA GLU A 353 -50.97 17.83 -31.27
C GLU A 353 -52.35 17.17 -31.47
N TYR A 354 -52.62 16.17 -30.63
CA TYR A 354 -53.95 15.56 -30.61
C TYR A 354 -54.89 16.64 -30.04
N SER A 355 -55.64 17.34 -30.96
CA SER A 355 -56.68 18.25 -30.52
C SER A 355 -57.82 17.40 -29.98
N ASP A 356 -58.11 17.52 -28.68
CA ASP A 356 -59.29 16.94 -28.03
C ASP A 356 -60.62 17.59 -28.50
N GLU A 357 -60.62 18.29 -29.62
CA GLU A 357 -61.86 18.77 -30.20
C GLU A 357 -62.58 17.60 -30.91
N PRO A 358 -63.76 17.23 -30.41
CA PRO A 358 -64.60 16.24 -31.11
C PRO A 358 -64.95 16.76 -32.48
N PRO A 359 -64.97 15.87 -33.53
CA PRO A 359 -65.32 16.29 -34.86
C PRO A 359 -66.69 16.99 -34.82
N SER A 360 -66.73 18.21 -35.36
CA SER A 360 -67.98 18.95 -35.54
C SER A 360 -68.84 18.21 -36.56
N TYR A 361 -69.83 17.47 -36.12
CA TYR A 361 -70.85 16.90 -36.95
C TYR A 361 -71.76 18.03 -37.44
N THR A 362 -71.61 18.44 -38.68
CA THR A 362 -72.59 19.18 -39.41
C THR A 362 -73.50 18.26 -40.25
#